data_546702cc1f235cf50e2dd4154ef6dc9c
#
_entry.id   546702cc1f235cf50e2dd4154ef6dc9c
#
_cell.length_a   1.000
_cell.length_b   1.000
_cell.length_c   1.000
_cell.angle_alpha   90.00
_cell.angle_beta   90.00
_cell.angle_gamma   90.00
#
_symmetry.space_group_name_H-M   'P 1'
#
loop_
_entity.id
_entity.type
_entity.pdbx_description
1 polymer ?
#
loop_
_entity_poly.entity_id
_entity_poly.type
_entity_poly.pdbx_seq_one_letter_code
_entity_poly.pdbx_strand_id
1 'polypeptide(L)'
;KPGKLEIRATKPLANGRDLARAYSPGVAEACLEIKADPMSASRFTARGNLVAVVSNGTAVLGLGNIGGLASKPVMEGKAVLFKKFANIDCFDIEVNESDPMKLAEIVCALEPTFGAINLEDISQPKCFRVLDELRSRLEIPVWHDDQQGTATVTLAGLVNALKVVGKQLGQVKIVFVGSGAANIACARLIFARGADPGRCLV
;
A
#
# COMPACT_ATOMS: atom_id res chain seq x y z
N LYS A 1 -16.95 -7.93 19.36
CA LYS A 1 -17.30 -7.64 17.96
C LYS A 1 -16.32 -8.41 17.06
N PRO A 2 -16.76 -9.15 16.05
CA PRO A 2 -15.84 -9.82 15.11
C PRO A 2 -15.17 -8.78 14.20
N GLY A 3 -13.99 -9.14 13.65
CA GLY A 3 -13.18 -8.25 12.80
C GLY A 3 -12.40 -7.20 13.59
N LYS A 4 -11.45 -6.56 12.90
CA LYS A 4 -10.56 -5.54 13.48
C LYS A 4 -10.90 -4.12 13.03
N LEU A 5 -11.74 -3.98 12.00
CA LEU A 5 -12.16 -2.71 11.42
C LEU A 5 -13.63 -2.43 11.69
N GLU A 6 -13.97 -1.17 11.74
CA GLU A 6 -15.35 -0.68 11.70
C GLU A 6 -15.42 0.65 10.95
N ILE A 7 -16.56 0.90 10.31
CA ILE A 7 -16.87 2.19 9.69
C ILE A 7 -17.67 3.03 10.67
N ARG A 8 -17.23 4.26 10.90
CA ARG A 8 -17.88 5.20 11.80
C ARG A 8 -18.16 6.52 11.07
N ALA A 9 -19.40 6.99 11.15
CA ALA A 9 -19.75 8.31 10.65
C ALA A 9 -19.00 9.41 11.44
N THR A 10 -18.42 10.38 10.71
CA THR A 10 -17.68 11.51 11.30
C THR A 10 -18.54 12.76 11.47
N LYS A 11 -19.76 12.77 10.89
CA LYS A 11 -20.71 13.88 10.95
C LYS A 11 -21.97 13.46 11.70
N PRO A 12 -22.61 14.38 12.42
CA PRO A 12 -23.87 14.08 13.09
C PRO A 12 -25.00 13.82 12.09
N LEU A 13 -25.92 12.94 12.46
CA LEU A 13 -27.16 12.69 11.72
C LEU A 13 -28.30 12.57 12.73
N ALA A 14 -28.62 13.67 13.41
CA ALA A 14 -29.61 13.69 14.51
C ALA A 14 -30.97 14.23 14.07
N ASN A 15 -31.05 14.97 12.97
CA ASN A 15 -32.26 15.65 12.52
C ASN A 15 -32.28 15.84 11.00
N GLY A 16 -33.42 16.34 10.47
CA GLY A 16 -33.60 16.55 9.02
C GLY A 16 -32.63 17.56 8.40
N ARG A 17 -32.12 18.53 9.18
CA ARG A 17 -31.09 19.47 8.70
C ARG A 17 -29.75 18.79 8.52
N ASP A 18 -29.39 17.91 9.42
CA ASP A 18 -28.15 17.10 9.27
C ASP A 18 -28.24 16.16 8.06
N LEU A 19 -29.42 15.54 7.88
CA LEU A 19 -29.67 14.68 6.70
C LEU A 19 -29.56 15.48 5.39
N ALA A 20 -30.16 16.68 5.33
CA ALA A 20 -30.08 17.52 4.15
C ALA A 20 -28.65 17.95 3.80
N ARG A 21 -27.77 18.10 4.80
CA ARG A 21 -26.35 18.40 4.59
C ARG A 21 -25.52 17.17 4.22
N ALA A 22 -25.80 16.03 4.87
CA ALA A 22 -25.01 14.81 4.69
C ALA A 22 -25.37 14.07 3.40
N TYR A 23 -26.57 14.25 2.87
CA TYR A 23 -27.06 13.56 1.68
C TYR A 23 -27.74 14.52 0.71
N SER A 24 -29.06 14.54 0.64
CA SER A 24 -29.79 15.35 -0.34
C SER A 24 -30.57 16.47 0.36
N PRO A 25 -30.52 17.74 -0.15
CA PRO A 25 -29.87 18.22 -1.38
C PRO A 25 -28.42 18.71 -1.21
N GLY A 26 -27.93 18.90 0.02
CA GLY A 26 -26.68 19.62 0.31
C GLY A 26 -25.43 18.98 -0.28
N VAL A 27 -25.40 17.66 -0.48
CA VAL A 27 -24.27 16.95 -1.09
C VAL A 27 -23.98 17.40 -2.53
N ALA A 28 -24.98 17.97 -3.23
CA ALA A 28 -24.83 18.41 -4.62
C ALA A 28 -23.74 19.49 -4.78
N GLU A 29 -23.60 20.39 -3.83
CA GLU A 29 -22.55 21.43 -3.84
C GLU A 29 -21.15 20.79 -3.87
N ALA A 30 -20.90 19.83 -2.97
CA ALA A 30 -19.63 19.12 -2.96
C ALA A 30 -19.37 18.35 -4.26
N CYS A 31 -20.40 17.75 -4.85
CA CYS A 31 -20.27 17.05 -6.14
C CYS A 31 -19.91 18.01 -7.29
N LEU A 32 -20.50 19.20 -7.31
CA LEU A 32 -20.20 20.21 -8.32
C LEU A 32 -18.79 20.78 -8.17
N GLU A 33 -18.35 21.03 -6.95
CA GLU A 33 -16.98 21.46 -6.65
C GLU A 33 -15.96 20.41 -7.11
N ILE A 34 -16.17 19.14 -6.80
CA ILE A 34 -15.27 18.06 -7.24
C ILE A 34 -15.30 17.90 -8.76
N LYS A 35 -16.46 18.09 -9.41
CA LYS A 35 -16.57 18.05 -10.87
C LYS A 35 -15.77 19.18 -11.53
N ALA A 36 -15.76 20.37 -10.92
CA ALA A 36 -15.01 21.52 -11.40
C ALA A 36 -13.51 21.42 -11.11
N ASP A 37 -13.14 20.91 -9.95
CA ASP A 37 -11.76 20.67 -9.51
C ASP A 37 -11.64 19.31 -8.84
N PRO A 38 -11.17 18.23 -9.54
CA PRO A 38 -11.03 16.90 -8.98
C PRO A 38 -10.12 16.82 -7.75
N MET A 39 -9.16 17.75 -7.60
CA MET A 39 -8.28 17.78 -6.41
C MET A 39 -9.03 18.11 -5.14
N SER A 40 -10.17 18.79 -5.25
CA SER A 40 -11.04 19.12 -4.11
C SER A 40 -11.69 17.88 -3.48
N ALA A 41 -11.69 16.71 -4.15
CA ALA A 41 -12.19 15.45 -3.58
C ALA A 41 -11.51 15.11 -2.24
N SER A 42 -10.24 15.45 -2.08
CA SER A 42 -9.48 15.25 -0.84
C SER A 42 -10.00 16.11 0.33
N ARG A 43 -10.69 17.20 0.05
CA ARG A 43 -11.27 18.12 1.04
C ARG A 43 -12.69 17.75 1.43
N PHE A 44 -13.48 17.24 0.48
CA PHE A 44 -14.91 16.99 0.65
C PHE A 44 -15.23 15.53 0.96
N THR A 45 -14.28 14.62 0.80
CA THR A 45 -14.51 13.17 1.02
C THR A 45 -13.42 12.56 1.90
N ALA A 46 -13.62 11.30 2.29
CA ALA A 46 -12.61 10.51 3.01
C ALA A 46 -11.36 10.23 2.15
N ARG A 47 -11.41 10.43 0.83
CA ARG A 47 -10.32 10.12 -0.11
C ARG A 47 -8.97 10.75 0.29
N GLY A 48 -9.00 11.93 0.91
CA GLY A 48 -7.79 12.64 1.36
C GLY A 48 -6.97 11.92 2.43
N ASN A 49 -7.55 10.92 3.12
CA ASN A 49 -6.87 10.12 4.16
C ASN A 49 -7.22 8.63 4.06
N LEU A 50 -7.63 8.13 2.91
CA LEU A 50 -8.08 6.75 2.74
C LEU A 50 -7.15 5.99 1.79
N VAL A 51 -6.58 4.88 2.27
CA VAL A 51 -5.70 3.99 1.51
C VAL A 51 -6.38 2.64 1.31
N ALA A 52 -6.29 2.07 0.10
CA ALA A 52 -6.62 0.67 -0.13
C ALA A 52 -5.43 -0.22 0.23
N VAL A 53 -5.63 -1.22 1.09
CA VAL A 53 -4.71 -2.34 1.27
C VAL A 53 -5.18 -3.46 0.36
N VAL A 54 -4.50 -3.66 -0.76
CA VAL A 54 -4.92 -4.60 -1.81
C VAL A 54 -4.09 -5.87 -1.78
N SER A 55 -4.74 -7.01 -1.76
CA SER A 55 -4.11 -8.34 -1.82
C SER A 55 -4.93 -9.31 -2.65
N ASN A 56 -4.27 -10.32 -3.21
CA ASN A 56 -4.93 -11.53 -3.71
C ASN A 56 -4.56 -12.78 -2.89
N GLY A 57 -3.85 -12.60 -1.78
CA GLY A 57 -3.49 -13.65 -0.83
C GLY A 57 -2.58 -14.73 -1.40
N THR A 58 -1.75 -14.41 -2.41
CA THR A 58 -0.92 -15.40 -3.11
C THR A 58 0.46 -15.60 -2.49
N ALA A 59 0.87 -14.76 -1.54
CA ALA A 59 2.19 -14.85 -0.86
C ALA A 59 2.11 -14.40 0.59
N VAL A 60 1.16 -14.93 1.35
CA VAL A 60 0.99 -14.61 2.77
C VAL A 60 2.12 -15.21 3.59
N LEU A 61 2.78 -14.38 4.41
CA LEU A 61 3.97 -14.76 5.18
C LEU A 61 3.72 -16.03 6.04
N GLY A 62 4.53 -17.06 5.79
CA GLY A 62 4.46 -18.35 6.50
C GLY A 62 3.34 -19.28 6.05
N LEU A 63 2.40 -18.82 5.21
CA LEU A 63 1.23 -19.60 4.74
C LEU A 63 1.21 -19.82 3.24
N GLY A 64 1.92 -18.98 2.47
CA GLY A 64 1.96 -19.05 1.01
C GLY A 64 0.68 -18.58 0.35
N ASN A 65 0.23 -19.29 -0.69
CA ASN A 65 -0.99 -18.98 -1.42
C ASN A 65 -2.21 -19.55 -0.69
N ILE A 66 -2.92 -18.71 0.03
CA ILE A 66 -4.16 -19.07 0.76
C ILE A 66 -5.40 -18.42 0.14
N GLY A 67 -5.22 -17.57 -0.88
CA GLY A 67 -6.30 -16.84 -1.56
C GLY A 67 -6.80 -15.62 -0.81
N GLY A 68 -7.55 -14.78 -1.53
CA GLY A 68 -8.01 -13.47 -1.03
C GLY A 68 -8.82 -13.58 0.26
N LEU A 69 -9.84 -14.42 0.30
CA LEU A 69 -10.73 -14.52 1.47
C LEU A 69 -9.97 -14.92 2.74
N ALA A 70 -9.07 -15.90 2.65
CA ALA A 70 -8.33 -16.37 3.82
C ALA A 70 -7.24 -15.37 4.27
N SER A 71 -6.77 -14.49 3.39
CA SER A 71 -5.80 -13.44 3.73
C SER A 71 -6.43 -12.23 4.45
N LYS A 72 -7.76 -12.08 4.41
CA LYS A 72 -8.46 -10.93 5.01
C LYS A 72 -8.06 -10.62 6.46
N PRO A 73 -7.90 -11.57 7.38
CA PRO A 73 -7.47 -11.24 8.75
C PRO A 73 -6.09 -10.56 8.82
N VAL A 74 -5.19 -10.87 7.87
CA VAL A 74 -3.87 -10.22 7.77
C VAL A 74 -4.02 -8.80 7.23
N MET A 75 -4.86 -8.61 6.19
CA MET A 75 -5.10 -7.29 5.57
C MET A 75 -5.81 -6.33 6.51
N GLU A 76 -6.80 -6.80 7.29
CA GLU A 76 -7.36 -5.99 8.40
C GLU A 76 -6.29 -5.62 9.44
N GLY A 77 -5.36 -6.53 9.72
CA GLY A 77 -4.21 -6.25 10.59
C GLY A 77 -3.34 -5.12 10.04
N LYS A 78 -3.02 -5.16 8.73
CA LYS A 78 -2.27 -4.08 8.06
C LYS A 78 -3.01 -2.75 8.16
N ALA A 79 -4.32 -2.71 7.91
CA ALA A 79 -5.13 -1.50 8.05
C ALA A 79 -5.10 -0.92 9.47
N VAL A 80 -5.13 -1.78 10.51
CA VAL A 80 -4.96 -1.37 11.92
C VAL A 80 -3.61 -0.71 12.15
N LEU A 81 -2.51 -1.23 11.55
CA LEU A 81 -1.18 -0.62 11.67
C LEU A 81 -1.13 0.77 11.02
N PHE A 82 -1.69 0.94 9.81
CA PHE A 82 -1.83 2.26 9.18
C PHE A 82 -2.55 3.25 10.09
N LYS A 83 -3.69 2.82 10.67
CA LYS A 83 -4.44 3.68 11.59
C LYS A 83 -3.67 4.01 12.86
N LYS A 84 -3.05 2.99 13.47
CA LYS A 84 -2.36 3.15 14.76
C LYS A 84 -1.11 4.03 14.67
N PHE A 85 -0.29 3.83 13.63
CA PHE A 85 1.02 4.47 13.53
C PHE A 85 1.03 5.75 12.70
N ALA A 86 0.12 5.88 11.73
CA ALA A 86 0.11 7.03 10.83
C ALA A 86 -1.23 7.80 10.84
N ASN A 87 -2.23 7.34 11.58
CA ASN A 87 -3.61 7.87 11.55
C ASN A 87 -4.22 7.90 10.15
N ILE A 88 -3.83 6.96 9.30
CA ILE A 88 -4.40 6.77 7.96
C ILE A 88 -5.56 5.78 8.04
N ASP A 89 -6.68 6.13 7.44
CA ASP A 89 -7.82 5.23 7.29
C ASP A 89 -7.56 4.24 6.14
N CYS A 90 -7.91 2.97 6.33
CA CYS A 90 -7.70 1.96 5.31
C CYS A 90 -8.93 1.07 5.15
N PHE A 91 -9.21 0.70 3.88
CA PHE A 91 -9.99 -0.50 3.57
C PHE A 91 -9.07 -1.57 3.01
N ASP A 92 -9.27 -2.79 3.49
CA ASP A 92 -8.67 -3.98 2.91
C ASP A 92 -9.56 -4.48 1.76
N ILE A 93 -8.93 -4.71 0.62
CA ILE A 93 -9.57 -5.11 -0.64
C ILE A 93 -8.92 -6.42 -1.10
N GLU A 94 -9.58 -7.52 -0.79
CA GLU A 94 -9.16 -8.84 -1.22
C GLU A 94 -9.73 -9.14 -2.61
N VAL A 95 -8.85 -9.34 -3.59
CA VAL A 95 -9.21 -9.55 -4.99
C VAL A 95 -8.99 -11.01 -5.38
N ASN A 96 -10.04 -11.65 -5.88
CA ASN A 96 -9.94 -13.04 -6.35
C ASN A 96 -9.48 -13.09 -7.82
N GLU A 97 -8.28 -12.56 -8.09
CA GLU A 97 -7.65 -12.58 -9.40
C GLU A 97 -6.15 -12.91 -9.30
N SER A 98 -5.69 -13.85 -10.10
CA SER A 98 -4.30 -14.32 -10.11
C SER A 98 -3.50 -13.82 -11.32
N ASP A 99 -4.16 -13.35 -12.37
CA ASP A 99 -3.49 -12.69 -13.49
C ASP A 99 -3.05 -11.28 -13.10
N PRO A 100 -1.76 -10.94 -13.24
CA PRO A 100 -1.24 -9.65 -12.76
C PRO A 100 -1.81 -8.46 -13.52
N MET A 101 -2.14 -8.60 -14.81
CA MET A 101 -2.66 -7.49 -15.61
C MET A 101 -4.12 -7.22 -15.28
N LYS A 102 -4.92 -8.27 -15.11
CA LYS A 102 -6.32 -8.13 -14.67
C LYS A 102 -6.40 -7.58 -13.24
N LEU A 103 -5.52 -8.03 -12.34
CA LEU A 103 -5.44 -7.46 -11.01
C LEU A 103 -5.13 -5.96 -11.06
N ALA A 104 -4.17 -5.55 -11.90
CA ALA A 104 -3.85 -4.14 -12.09
C ALA A 104 -5.04 -3.35 -12.67
N GLU A 105 -5.77 -3.90 -13.63
CA GLU A 105 -6.99 -3.28 -14.18
C GLU A 105 -8.06 -3.04 -13.11
N ILE A 106 -8.31 -4.05 -12.26
CA ILE A 106 -9.26 -3.92 -11.14
C ILE A 106 -8.83 -2.81 -10.19
N VAL A 107 -7.54 -2.79 -9.81
CA VAL A 107 -7.01 -1.77 -8.88
C VAL A 107 -7.06 -0.37 -9.50
N CYS A 108 -6.76 -0.22 -10.80
CA CYS A 108 -6.90 1.05 -11.50
C CYS A 108 -8.34 1.58 -11.46
N ALA A 109 -9.33 0.70 -11.59
CA ALA A 109 -10.73 1.11 -11.53
C ALA A 109 -11.18 1.61 -10.14
N LEU A 110 -10.40 1.32 -9.08
CA LEU A 110 -10.67 1.78 -7.72
C LEU A 110 -10.08 3.17 -7.40
N GLU A 111 -9.26 3.74 -8.28
CA GLU A 111 -8.57 5.03 -8.06
C GLU A 111 -9.48 6.15 -7.55
N PRO A 112 -10.71 6.34 -8.07
CA PRO A 112 -11.57 7.43 -7.60
C PRO A 112 -11.90 7.38 -6.10
N THR A 113 -11.84 6.20 -5.48
CA THR A 113 -12.19 5.98 -4.08
C THR A 113 -11.06 6.33 -3.12
N PHE A 114 -9.81 6.13 -3.54
CA PHE A 114 -8.65 6.14 -2.64
C PHE A 114 -7.68 7.29 -2.91
N GLY A 115 -6.98 7.72 -1.85
CA GLY A 115 -5.87 8.66 -1.94
C GLY A 115 -4.53 7.98 -2.22
N ALA A 116 -4.40 6.68 -1.93
CA ALA A 116 -3.24 5.86 -2.25
C ALA A 116 -3.58 4.36 -2.24
N ILE A 117 -2.69 3.56 -2.83
CA ILE A 117 -2.78 2.09 -2.87
C ILE A 117 -1.56 1.49 -2.15
N ASN A 118 -1.80 0.57 -1.23
CA ASN A 118 -0.80 -0.34 -0.69
C ASN A 118 -1.04 -1.75 -1.19
N LEU A 119 -0.10 -2.32 -1.93
CA LEU A 119 -0.12 -3.73 -2.32
C LEU A 119 0.50 -4.57 -1.22
N GLU A 120 -0.11 -5.72 -0.91
CA GLU A 120 0.32 -6.62 0.16
C GLU A 120 0.18 -8.08 -0.25
N ASP A 121 1.15 -8.93 0.10
CA ASP A 121 1.10 -10.40 -0.03
C ASP A 121 0.77 -10.90 -1.47
N ILE A 122 1.29 -10.23 -2.49
CA ILE A 122 1.20 -10.65 -3.89
C ILE A 122 2.48 -11.38 -4.28
N SER A 123 2.33 -12.60 -4.81
CA SER A 123 3.47 -13.45 -5.12
C SER A 123 4.40 -12.89 -6.21
N GLN A 124 5.70 -13.06 -6.00
CA GLN A 124 6.71 -12.80 -7.02
C GLN A 124 6.64 -13.89 -8.13
N PRO A 125 7.01 -13.61 -9.38
CA PRO A 125 7.43 -12.32 -9.92
C PRO A 125 6.26 -11.40 -10.31
N LYS A 126 5.01 -11.83 -10.13
CA LYS A 126 3.79 -11.10 -10.54
C LYS A 126 3.68 -9.73 -9.85
N CYS A 127 4.07 -9.65 -8.58
CA CYS A 127 4.02 -8.42 -7.81
C CYS A 127 4.81 -7.25 -8.43
N PHE A 128 5.92 -7.53 -9.11
CA PHE A 128 6.69 -6.50 -9.81
C PHE A 128 5.91 -5.92 -10.99
N ARG A 129 5.29 -6.79 -11.79
CA ARG A 129 4.48 -6.37 -12.94
C ARG A 129 3.25 -5.56 -12.52
N VAL A 130 2.56 -6.00 -11.47
CA VAL A 130 1.40 -5.26 -10.91
C VAL A 130 1.84 -3.88 -10.46
N LEU A 131 2.93 -3.77 -9.71
CA LEU A 131 3.43 -2.50 -9.21
C LEU A 131 3.83 -1.54 -10.34
N ASP A 132 4.58 -2.04 -11.33
CA ASP A 132 5.04 -1.23 -12.46
C ASP A 132 3.86 -0.75 -13.31
N GLU A 133 2.87 -1.62 -13.58
CA GLU A 133 1.66 -1.26 -14.32
C GLU A 133 0.83 -0.20 -13.59
N LEU A 134 0.58 -0.38 -12.30
CA LEU A 134 -0.18 0.60 -11.52
C LEU A 134 0.51 1.95 -11.47
N ARG A 135 1.82 1.99 -11.29
CA ARG A 135 2.59 3.25 -11.26
C ARG A 135 2.61 3.98 -12.60
N SER A 136 2.46 3.26 -13.71
CA SER A 136 2.39 3.86 -15.04
C SER A 136 1.02 4.46 -15.36
N ARG A 137 -0.04 4.08 -14.64
CA ARG A 137 -1.44 4.39 -14.96
C ARG A 137 -2.14 5.26 -13.93
N LEU A 138 -1.77 5.15 -12.65
CA LEU A 138 -2.43 5.86 -11.55
C LEU A 138 -1.74 7.18 -11.25
N GLU A 139 -2.52 8.19 -10.96
CA GLU A 139 -2.04 9.51 -10.50
C GLU A 139 -1.86 9.58 -8.98
N ILE A 140 -2.35 8.56 -8.24
CA ILE A 140 -2.18 8.45 -6.79
C ILE A 140 -0.97 7.60 -6.43
N PRO A 141 -0.35 7.78 -5.26
CA PRO A 141 0.77 6.96 -4.81
C PRO A 141 0.45 5.47 -4.77
N VAL A 142 1.36 4.65 -5.30
CA VAL A 142 1.31 3.18 -5.23
C VAL A 142 2.53 2.68 -4.49
N TRP A 143 2.30 1.98 -3.39
CA TRP A 143 3.29 1.37 -2.52
C TRP A 143 3.09 -0.15 -2.50
N HIS A 144 4.18 -0.90 -2.43
CA HIS A 144 4.15 -2.35 -2.19
C HIS A 144 5.02 -2.63 -0.97
N ASP A 145 4.39 -2.95 0.15
CA ASP A 145 5.10 -3.01 1.43
C ASP A 145 6.17 -4.11 1.49
N ASP A 146 5.87 -5.30 0.97
CA ASP A 146 6.85 -6.41 0.88
C ASP A 146 8.12 -6.04 0.10
N GLN A 147 8.03 -5.06 -0.80
CA GLN A 147 9.16 -4.57 -1.57
C GLN A 147 9.75 -3.32 -0.91
N GLN A 148 9.06 -2.19 -0.97
CA GLN A 148 9.59 -0.89 -0.57
C GLN A 148 9.70 -0.74 0.95
N GLY A 149 8.72 -1.24 1.72
CA GLY A 149 8.75 -1.17 3.17
C GLY A 149 9.95 -1.94 3.72
N THR A 150 10.07 -3.20 3.32
CA THR A 150 11.19 -4.06 3.72
C THR A 150 12.53 -3.50 3.27
N ALA A 151 12.64 -3.01 2.04
CA ALA A 151 13.89 -2.43 1.52
C ALA A 151 14.29 -1.17 2.29
N THR A 152 13.33 -0.31 2.64
CA THR A 152 13.58 0.93 3.37
C THR A 152 14.13 0.66 4.77
N VAL A 153 13.49 -0.22 5.54
CA VAL A 153 13.95 -0.52 6.91
C VAL A 153 15.27 -1.29 6.91
N THR A 154 15.47 -2.18 5.92
CA THR A 154 16.74 -2.90 5.75
C THR A 154 17.89 -1.95 5.44
N LEU A 155 17.71 -1.01 4.52
CA LEU A 155 18.72 0.00 4.21
C LEU A 155 18.99 0.90 5.42
N ALA A 156 17.97 1.32 6.15
CA ALA A 156 18.14 2.12 7.36
C ALA A 156 18.97 1.38 8.42
N GLY A 157 18.67 0.09 8.63
CA GLY A 157 19.46 -0.78 9.50
C GLY A 157 20.91 -0.92 9.04
N LEU A 158 21.13 -1.19 7.76
CA LEU A 158 22.46 -1.34 7.16
C LEU A 158 23.31 -0.07 7.32
N VAL A 159 22.75 1.09 6.99
CA VAL A 159 23.45 2.38 7.10
C VAL A 159 23.89 2.65 8.55
N ASN A 160 23.03 2.36 9.52
CA ASN A 160 23.37 2.54 10.94
C ASN A 160 24.39 1.49 11.43
N ALA A 161 24.25 0.24 11.03
CA ALA A 161 25.24 -0.79 11.36
C ALA A 161 26.64 -0.43 10.82
N LEU A 162 26.72 0.06 9.58
CA LEU A 162 28.00 0.51 8.99
C LEU A 162 28.64 1.65 9.76
N LYS A 163 27.85 2.61 10.27
CA LYS A 163 28.35 3.67 11.15
C LYS A 163 28.94 3.11 12.44
N VAL A 164 28.28 2.16 13.08
CA VAL A 164 28.73 1.53 14.32
C VAL A 164 30.07 0.82 14.15
N VAL A 165 30.25 0.12 13.01
CA VAL A 165 31.50 -0.64 12.75
C VAL A 165 32.55 0.14 11.94
N GLY A 166 32.32 1.42 11.63
CA GLY A 166 33.26 2.28 10.90
C GLY A 166 33.53 1.85 9.45
N LYS A 167 32.56 1.20 8.78
CA LYS A 167 32.72 0.70 7.40
C LYS A 167 31.97 1.57 6.38
N GLN A 168 32.45 1.55 5.14
CA GLN A 168 31.82 2.23 4.01
C GLN A 168 30.98 1.27 3.19
N LEU A 169 29.78 1.69 2.76
CA LEU A 169 28.83 0.84 2.02
C LEU A 169 29.42 0.23 0.75
N GLY A 170 30.18 0.99 -0.04
CA GLY A 170 30.82 0.50 -1.27
C GLY A 170 31.98 -0.48 -1.06
N GLN A 171 32.40 -0.73 0.18
CA GLN A 171 33.55 -1.57 0.51
C GLN A 171 33.17 -2.91 1.17
N VAL A 172 31.93 -3.03 1.62
CA VAL A 172 31.48 -4.25 2.31
C VAL A 172 31.03 -5.32 1.31
N LYS A 173 31.15 -6.58 1.71
CA LYS A 173 30.50 -7.71 1.02
C LYS A 173 29.09 -7.85 1.59
N ILE A 174 28.12 -8.03 0.70
CA ILE A 174 26.72 -8.24 1.08
C ILE A 174 26.25 -9.57 0.48
N VAL A 175 25.62 -10.39 1.31
CA VAL A 175 25.02 -11.66 0.87
C VAL A 175 23.50 -11.54 1.03
N PHE A 176 22.79 -11.73 -0.08
CA PHE A 176 21.32 -11.81 -0.09
C PHE A 176 20.93 -13.30 -0.10
N VAL A 177 20.23 -13.77 0.92
CA VAL A 177 19.78 -15.16 0.98
C VAL A 177 18.36 -15.23 0.43
N GLY A 178 18.25 -15.73 -0.82
CA GLY A 178 16.98 -15.82 -1.55
C GLY A 178 16.75 -14.66 -2.53
N SER A 179 15.87 -14.89 -3.52
CA SER A 179 15.54 -13.95 -4.60
C SER A 179 14.05 -13.59 -4.65
N GLY A 180 13.40 -13.50 -3.49
CA GLY A 180 12.02 -13.09 -3.37
C GLY A 180 11.81 -11.58 -3.55
N ALA A 181 10.57 -11.13 -3.49
CA ALA A 181 10.18 -9.73 -3.70
C ALA A 181 10.97 -8.77 -2.80
N ALA A 182 11.10 -9.09 -1.52
CA ALA A 182 11.82 -8.29 -0.52
C ALA A 182 13.32 -8.16 -0.86
N ASN A 183 14.02 -9.28 -1.10
CA ASN A 183 15.46 -9.23 -1.37
C ASN A 183 15.82 -8.53 -2.67
N ILE A 184 15.02 -8.69 -3.72
CA ILE A 184 15.20 -7.95 -4.97
C ILE A 184 15.05 -6.45 -4.74
N ALA A 185 14.04 -6.03 -3.99
CA ALA A 185 13.83 -4.63 -3.66
C ALA A 185 14.95 -4.08 -2.76
N CYS A 186 15.40 -4.86 -1.76
CA CYS A 186 16.55 -4.52 -0.92
C CYS A 186 17.82 -4.31 -1.76
N ALA A 187 18.13 -5.24 -2.66
CA ALA A 187 19.31 -5.14 -3.52
C ALA A 187 19.24 -3.87 -4.40
N ARG A 188 18.10 -3.62 -5.07
CA ARG A 188 17.90 -2.42 -5.89
C ARG A 188 18.14 -1.14 -5.09
N LEU A 189 17.57 -1.03 -3.89
CA LEU A 189 17.70 0.16 -3.06
C LEU A 189 19.12 0.34 -2.50
N ILE A 190 19.76 -0.75 -2.08
CA ILE A 190 21.13 -0.76 -1.54
C ILE A 190 22.13 -0.39 -2.65
N PHE A 191 21.95 -0.88 -3.89
CA PHE A 191 22.78 -0.49 -5.04
C PHE A 191 22.57 0.98 -5.41
N ALA A 192 21.33 1.44 -5.45
CA ALA A 192 21.03 2.87 -5.69
C ALA A 192 21.67 3.78 -4.63
N ARG A 193 21.93 3.27 -3.41
CA ARG A 193 22.60 4.00 -2.32
C ARG A 193 24.14 3.95 -2.40
N GLY A 194 24.71 3.18 -3.34
CA GLY A 194 26.15 3.15 -3.62
C GLY A 194 26.87 1.90 -3.15
N ALA A 195 26.18 0.79 -2.89
CA ALA A 195 26.86 -0.49 -2.74
C ALA A 195 27.45 -0.96 -4.08
N ASP A 196 28.58 -1.62 -4.02
CA ASP A 196 29.23 -2.22 -5.21
C ASP A 196 28.58 -3.58 -5.55
N PRO A 197 27.87 -3.70 -6.69
CA PRO A 197 27.27 -4.97 -7.09
C PRO A 197 28.29 -6.11 -7.22
N GLY A 198 29.55 -5.80 -7.58
CA GLY A 198 30.64 -6.79 -7.70
C GLY A 198 31.07 -7.39 -6.35
N ARG A 199 30.61 -6.83 -5.24
CA ARG A 199 30.83 -7.32 -3.88
C ARG A 199 29.60 -7.98 -3.27
N CYS A 200 28.56 -8.21 -4.06
CA CYS A 200 27.30 -8.78 -3.62
C CYS A 200 27.10 -10.18 -4.18
N LEU A 201 26.54 -11.05 -3.35
CA LEU A 201 26.16 -12.43 -3.70
C LEU A 201 24.66 -12.60 -3.45
N VAL A 202 24.00 -13.40 -4.30
CA VAL A 202 22.59 -13.79 -4.15
C VAL A 202 22.50 -15.30 -3.99
#